data_8e496403df33c0f217e17458b352fd36
#
_entry.id   8e496403df33c0f217e17458b352fd36
#
_cell.length_a   1.000
_cell.length_b   1.000
_cell.length_c   1.000
_cell.angle_alpha   90.00
_cell.angle_beta   90.00
_cell.angle_gamma   90.00
#
_symmetry.space_group_name_H-M   'P 1'
#
loop_
_entity.id
_entity.type
_entity.pdbx_description
1 polymer ?
#
loop_
_entity_poly.entity_id
_entity_poly.type
_entity_poly.pdbx_seq_one_letter_code
_entity_poly.pdbx_strand_id
1 'polypeptide(L)'
;MKRPGKRWLWLIPCVLALAVGLFLLLRSCAASLSAPAPSAALLQAADGLDEIVLQAAFLPESRSLRVTQRMALTSRVDDARDTLVLRTWPNAYQSMETSPLTLTELYDAAYPEGFSTGALVMEEATVAHGDGAAEKVFYRYTDTAKTVLSLPLAQSWGCGETLTVTLRYTLMLPKAASRYGVMNGVYAVGNAFPLPALYENGAYRTDDYSPIGDPFVSECANFSLELTLPDGYQCAATSFPSETRQDGEKQVMTFSAPAVRDFALVLSQQFQAVQAMEGNVLVSVYAPDGNWARQALAFARAALRCYNELYGDYPYPSLTLTGSTLPYDGAEYPGLCLLSSSLTGDELEKAAAHEVAHQWWYAIVGSDSVNNAWQDEALSQFSALSYWERAHGAAARAEWYEQEIAPSLRITLNATAGAPLSWFSSLGEYKSLVYDRGTALLCAADELLGGRMNDFLRLYRERCAFGMASRQDFLSLLTEYSGEDFTPLFEDYLDTLITP
;
A
#
# COMPACT_ATOMS: atom_id res chain seq x y z
N MET A 1 12.19 -63.26 45.47
CA MET A 1 11.74 -61.98 44.96
C MET A 1 12.95 -61.26 44.34
N LYS A 2 13.02 -61.23 43.01
CA LYS A 2 14.09 -60.52 42.25
C LYS A 2 13.61 -59.07 41.96
N ARG A 3 14.38 -58.05 42.39
CA ARG A 3 14.14 -56.64 42.09
C ARG A 3 14.35 -56.39 40.59
N PRO A 4 13.48 -55.65 39.89
CA PRO A 4 13.72 -55.29 38.50
C PRO A 4 14.81 -54.22 38.40
N GLY A 5 15.69 -54.38 37.41
CA GLY A 5 16.92 -53.63 37.26
C GLY A 5 16.73 -52.18 36.79
N LYS A 6 17.64 -51.34 37.25
CA LYS A 6 17.77 -49.88 36.97
C LYS A 6 18.08 -49.51 35.51
N ARG A 7 17.63 -50.26 34.53
CA ARG A 7 17.96 -50.02 33.11
C ARG A 7 17.06 -48.98 32.42
N TRP A 8 15.94 -48.58 33.04
CA TRP A 8 14.99 -47.61 32.46
C TRP A 8 15.30 -46.15 32.77
N LEU A 9 16.15 -45.86 33.76
CA LEU A 9 16.48 -44.48 34.14
C LEU A 9 17.39 -43.75 33.13
N TRP A 10 18.04 -44.44 32.21
CA TRP A 10 18.91 -43.85 31.19
C TRP A 10 18.24 -43.66 29.85
N LEU A 11 17.05 -44.22 29.61
CA LEU A 11 16.29 -44.05 28.36
C LEU A 11 15.58 -42.70 28.28
N ILE A 12 15.13 -42.12 29.40
CA ILE A 12 14.42 -40.84 29.44
C ILE A 12 15.30 -39.65 28.99
N PRO A 13 16.52 -39.45 29.47
CA PRO A 13 17.37 -38.36 28.99
C PRO A 13 17.83 -38.55 27.54
N CYS A 14 18.00 -39.78 27.05
CA CYS A 14 18.33 -40.02 25.64
C CYS A 14 17.16 -39.69 24.69
N VAL A 15 15.93 -40.02 25.08
CA VAL A 15 14.72 -39.68 24.30
C VAL A 15 14.45 -38.16 24.30
N LEU A 16 14.68 -37.49 25.44
CA LEU A 16 14.60 -36.03 25.53
C LEU A 16 15.68 -35.35 24.70
N ALA A 17 16.92 -35.83 24.73
CA ALA A 17 18.03 -35.30 23.92
C ALA A 17 17.78 -35.52 22.41
N LEU A 18 17.20 -36.65 22.02
CA LEU A 18 16.80 -36.94 20.64
C LEU A 18 15.62 -36.08 20.21
N ALA A 19 14.64 -35.85 21.08
CA ALA A 19 13.49 -34.96 20.78
C ALA A 19 13.94 -33.49 20.67
N VAL A 20 14.83 -33.02 21.54
CA VAL A 20 15.41 -31.68 21.46
C VAL A 20 16.30 -31.54 20.23
N GLY A 21 17.13 -32.56 19.94
CA GLY A 21 17.97 -32.61 18.74
C GLY A 21 17.15 -32.63 17.45
N LEU A 22 16.03 -33.38 17.41
CA LEU A 22 15.11 -33.43 16.30
C LEU A 22 14.33 -32.09 16.15
N PHE A 23 13.95 -31.45 17.27
CA PHE A 23 13.31 -30.15 17.29
C PHE A 23 14.27 -29.05 16.83
N LEU A 24 15.53 -29.09 17.22
CA LEU A 24 16.58 -28.18 16.75
C LEU A 24 16.94 -28.44 15.28
N LEU A 25 16.96 -29.69 14.83
CA LEU A 25 17.16 -30.06 13.43
C LEU A 25 15.95 -29.66 12.57
N LEU A 26 14.73 -29.82 13.06
CA LEU A 26 13.53 -29.38 12.37
C LEU A 26 13.42 -27.83 12.30
N ARG A 27 13.90 -27.10 13.28
CA ARG A 27 14.08 -25.64 13.22
C ARG A 27 15.20 -25.23 12.25
N SER A 28 16.27 -26.01 12.15
CA SER A 28 17.42 -25.74 11.27
C SER A 28 17.17 -26.14 9.82
N CYS A 29 16.16 -26.99 9.53
CA CYS A 29 15.83 -27.46 8.18
C CYS A 29 14.62 -26.77 7.55
N ALA A 30 13.97 -25.83 8.23
CA ALA A 30 13.12 -24.86 7.54
C ALA A 30 14.07 -23.89 6.81
N ALA A 31 14.47 -24.24 5.58
CA ALA A 31 15.12 -23.28 4.71
C ALA A 31 14.20 -22.04 4.66
N SER A 32 14.66 -20.93 5.25
CA SER A 32 13.94 -19.68 5.16
C SER A 32 13.81 -19.34 3.66
N LEU A 33 12.60 -19.28 3.16
CA LEU A 33 12.36 -18.80 1.80
C LEU A 33 12.95 -17.38 1.72
N SER A 34 13.64 -17.10 0.64
CA SER A 34 14.12 -15.75 0.31
C SER A 34 13.42 -15.27 -0.94
N ALA A 35 13.17 -13.98 -1.00
CA ALA A 35 12.63 -13.40 -2.22
C ALA A 35 13.65 -13.57 -3.37
N PRO A 36 13.18 -13.85 -4.60
CA PRO A 36 14.02 -13.84 -5.78
C PRO A 36 14.67 -12.46 -6.01
N ALA A 37 15.69 -12.40 -6.85
CA ALA A 37 16.23 -11.12 -7.31
C ALA A 37 15.18 -10.37 -8.16
N PRO A 38 15.19 -9.02 -8.14
CA PRO A 38 14.36 -8.22 -9.03
C PRO A 38 14.55 -8.59 -10.50
N SER A 39 13.49 -8.56 -11.31
CA SER A 39 13.55 -8.82 -12.74
C SER A 39 14.34 -7.73 -13.47
N ALA A 40 14.93 -8.06 -14.63
CA ALA A 40 15.61 -7.06 -15.47
C ALA A 40 14.66 -5.94 -15.91
N ALA A 41 13.40 -6.25 -16.17
CA ALA A 41 12.38 -5.25 -16.52
C ALA A 41 12.10 -4.28 -15.37
N LEU A 42 12.03 -4.78 -14.12
CA LEU A 42 11.85 -3.91 -12.94
C LEU A 42 13.08 -3.02 -12.73
N LEU A 43 14.29 -3.56 -12.87
CA LEU A 43 15.52 -2.76 -12.76
C LEU A 43 15.64 -1.70 -13.86
N GLN A 44 15.16 -2.00 -15.07
CA GLN A 44 15.08 -1.01 -16.15
C GLN A 44 14.05 0.08 -15.84
N ALA A 45 12.90 -0.26 -15.27
CA ALA A 45 11.90 0.72 -14.85
C ALA A 45 12.39 1.61 -13.70
N ALA A 46 13.26 1.08 -12.84
CA ALA A 46 13.86 1.79 -11.72
C ALA A 46 15.01 2.74 -12.15
N ASP A 47 15.56 2.57 -13.34
CA ASP A 47 16.70 3.37 -13.83
C ASP A 47 16.27 4.83 -13.99
N GLY A 48 17.07 5.73 -13.42
CA GLY A 48 16.84 7.18 -13.46
C GLY A 48 15.69 7.70 -12.59
N LEU A 49 15.04 6.87 -11.77
CA LEU A 49 14.08 7.34 -10.77
C LEU A 49 14.81 8.02 -9.59
N ASP A 50 14.06 8.78 -8.83
CA ASP A 50 14.54 9.40 -7.60
C ASP A 50 14.90 8.33 -6.55
N GLU A 51 15.92 8.62 -5.73
CA GLU A 51 16.40 7.70 -4.69
C GLU A 51 15.97 8.19 -3.31
N ILE A 52 15.32 7.32 -2.53
CA ILE A 52 14.87 7.60 -1.15
C ILE A 52 15.49 6.57 -0.22
N VAL A 53 16.40 7.04 0.63
CA VAL A 53 17.14 6.22 1.59
C VAL A 53 16.64 6.53 2.99
N LEU A 54 16.15 5.50 3.68
CA LEU A 54 15.59 5.58 5.03
C LEU A 54 16.49 4.83 6.01
N GLN A 55 16.82 5.46 7.14
CA GLN A 55 17.38 4.81 8.32
C GLN A 55 16.41 5.03 9.47
N ALA A 56 15.82 3.96 9.99
CA ALA A 56 14.80 4.04 11.01
C ALA A 56 15.13 3.17 12.22
N ALA A 57 14.78 3.66 13.41
CA ALA A 57 14.86 2.90 14.65
C ALA A 57 13.49 2.92 15.32
N PHE A 58 12.92 1.74 15.55
CA PHE A 58 11.63 1.58 16.21
C PHE A 58 11.79 1.57 17.73
N LEU A 59 10.99 2.37 18.41
CA LEU A 59 10.96 2.56 19.85
C LEU A 59 9.54 2.24 20.39
N PRO A 60 9.27 0.97 20.73
CA PRO A 60 7.93 0.52 21.10
C PRO A 60 7.37 1.21 22.34
N GLU A 61 8.21 1.50 23.35
CA GLU A 61 7.79 2.13 24.59
C GLU A 61 7.14 3.52 24.37
N SER A 62 7.64 4.24 23.37
CA SER A 62 7.10 5.54 22.97
C SER A 62 6.17 5.46 21.75
N ARG A 63 5.92 4.28 21.20
CA ARG A 63 5.17 4.08 19.95
C ARG A 63 5.69 4.98 18.83
N SER A 64 7.00 4.96 18.61
CA SER A 64 7.61 5.91 17.67
C SER A 64 8.70 5.27 16.82
N LEU A 65 8.98 5.89 15.67
CA LEU A 65 10.15 5.61 14.84
C LEU A 65 10.96 6.89 14.73
N ARG A 66 12.26 6.80 15.07
CA ARG A 66 13.21 7.86 14.77
C ARG A 66 13.79 7.60 13.39
N VAL A 67 13.71 8.59 12.49
CA VAL A 67 14.04 8.43 11.07
C VAL A 67 15.05 9.48 10.63
N THR A 68 16.05 9.04 9.87
CA THR A 68 16.84 9.88 8.97
C THR A 68 16.47 9.47 7.53
N GLN A 69 15.98 10.41 6.76
CA GLN A 69 15.59 10.21 5.36
C GLN A 69 16.44 11.08 4.46
N ARG A 70 17.07 10.46 3.47
CA ARG A 70 17.80 11.16 2.41
C ARG A 70 17.11 10.91 1.08
N MET A 71 16.82 11.97 0.35
CA MET A 71 16.21 11.93 -0.97
C MET A 71 17.17 12.58 -1.98
N ALA A 72 17.43 11.88 -3.09
CA ALA A 72 18.08 12.47 -4.25
C ALA A 72 17.01 12.65 -5.35
N LEU A 73 16.63 13.91 -5.58
CA LEU A 73 15.50 14.28 -6.42
C LEU A 73 15.98 14.99 -7.66
N THR A 74 15.61 14.51 -8.85
CA THR A 74 15.94 15.14 -10.13
C THR A 74 14.71 15.85 -10.70
N SER A 75 14.83 17.15 -10.99
CA SER A 75 13.75 17.89 -11.63
C SER A 75 13.51 17.40 -13.06
N ARG A 76 12.26 17.03 -13.35
CA ARG A 76 11.82 16.61 -14.70
C ARG A 76 10.83 17.60 -15.33
N VAL A 77 10.66 18.78 -14.70
CA VAL A 77 9.77 19.84 -15.19
C VAL A 77 10.57 21.06 -15.64
N ASP A 78 10.09 21.76 -16.64
CA ASP A 78 10.78 22.91 -17.24
C ASP A 78 10.79 24.13 -16.30
N ASP A 79 9.80 24.24 -15.41
CA ASP A 79 9.70 25.36 -14.47
C ASP A 79 10.81 25.31 -13.43
N ALA A 80 11.54 26.40 -13.28
CA ALA A 80 12.48 26.60 -12.18
C ALA A 80 11.71 26.90 -10.89
N ARG A 81 12.03 26.21 -9.80
CA ARG A 81 11.30 26.30 -8.52
C ARG A 81 12.20 26.77 -7.41
N ASP A 82 11.74 27.76 -6.64
CA ASP A 82 12.44 28.31 -5.49
C ASP A 82 12.03 27.63 -4.17
N THR A 83 11.21 26.60 -4.25
CA THR A 83 10.67 25.87 -3.11
C THR A 83 10.48 24.41 -3.49
N LEU A 84 10.82 23.51 -2.57
CA LEU A 84 10.38 22.10 -2.62
C LEU A 84 9.24 21.93 -1.62
N VAL A 85 8.18 21.25 -2.04
CA VAL A 85 7.06 20.90 -1.17
C VAL A 85 7.03 19.39 -0.96
N LEU A 86 6.92 18.99 0.32
CA LEU A 86 6.81 17.59 0.73
C LEU A 86 5.46 17.35 1.41
N ARG A 87 4.93 16.14 1.27
CA ARG A 87 3.73 15.69 1.98
C ARG A 87 4.14 15.00 3.29
N THR A 88 3.52 15.40 4.39
CA THR A 88 3.80 14.91 5.76
C THR A 88 2.50 14.43 6.42
N TRP A 89 1.91 13.40 5.82
CA TRP A 89 0.58 12.87 6.15
C TRP A 89 0.35 12.51 7.62
N PRO A 90 1.36 11.99 8.40
CA PRO A 90 1.18 11.70 9.82
C PRO A 90 0.71 12.89 10.66
N ASN A 91 0.94 14.11 10.20
CA ASN A 91 0.54 15.30 10.92
C ASN A 91 -0.97 15.53 10.95
N ALA A 92 -1.72 14.94 10.04
CA ALA A 92 -3.19 14.97 10.09
C ALA A 92 -3.73 14.37 11.40
N TYR A 93 -3.01 13.44 12.03
CA TYR A 93 -3.41 12.80 13.28
C TYR A 93 -3.12 13.60 14.56
N GLN A 94 -2.68 14.87 14.44
CA GLN A 94 -2.31 15.71 15.59
C GLN A 94 -3.52 16.15 16.44
N SER A 95 -4.69 16.31 15.83
CA SER A 95 -5.90 16.78 16.52
C SER A 95 -7.16 16.08 16.00
N MET A 96 -8.23 16.12 16.78
CA MET A 96 -9.54 15.63 16.32
C MET A 96 -10.07 16.39 15.10
N GLU A 97 -9.71 17.66 14.96
CA GLU A 97 -10.15 18.51 13.87
C GLU A 97 -9.55 18.09 12.52
N THR A 98 -8.32 17.59 12.53
CA THR A 98 -7.57 17.25 11.32
C THR A 98 -7.43 15.75 11.08
N SER A 99 -7.80 14.92 12.07
CA SER A 99 -7.66 13.47 11.94
C SER A 99 -8.63 12.89 10.90
N PRO A 100 -8.14 12.07 9.95
CA PRO A 100 -8.98 11.45 8.94
C PRO A 100 -9.93 10.37 9.50
N LEU A 101 -9.75 9.96 10.76
CA LEU A 101 -10.54 8.91 11.41
C LEU A 101 -11.71 9.46 12.25
N THR A 102 -12.05 10.73 12.10
CA THR A 102 -13.11 11.39 12.90
C THR A 102 -14.49 11.37 12.24
N LEU A 103 -14.63 10.74 11.07
CA LEU A 103 -15.95 10.42 10.53
C LEU A 103 -16.74 9.60 11.55
N THR A 104 -18.03 9.93 11.73
CA THR A 104 -18.93 9.24 12.65
C THR A 104 -18.94 7.72 12.41
N GLU A 105 -18.83 7.30 11.17
CA GLU A 105 -18.83 5.89 10.75
C GLU A 105 -17.55 5.14 11.17
N LEU A 106 -16.43 5.84 11.38
CA LEU A 106 -15.14 5.24 11.68
C LEU A 106 -14.68 5.44 13.11
N TYR A 107 -15.09 6.54 13.77
CA TYR A 107 -14.48 7.03 15.00
C TYR A 107 -14.39 6.00 16.11
N ASP A 108 -15.51 5.34 16.44
CA ASP A 108 -15.57 4.38 17.55
C ASP A 108 -14.72 3.12 17.28
N ALA A 109 -14.66 2.69 16.01
CA ALA A 109 -13.83 1.56 15.60
C ALA A 109 -12.34 1.94 15.55
N ALA A 110 -12.04 3.15 15.09
CA ALA A 110 -10.67 3.65 14.96
C ALA A 110 -10.05 4.02 16.33
N TYR A 111 -10.83 4.60 17.23
CA TYR A 111 -10.40 5.08 18.55
C TYR A 111 -11.19 4.44 19.70
N PRO A 112 -11.14 3.12 19.91
CA PRO A 112 -11.94 2.45 20.96
C PRO A 112 -11.56 2.86 22.39
N GLU A 113 -10.35 3.42 22.59
CA GLU A 113 -9.89 3.99 23.88
C GLU A 113 -10.03 5.54 23.93
N GLY A 114 -10.73 6.14 22.95
CA GLY A 114 -10.78 7.59 22.77
C GLY A 114 -9.63 8.12 21.92
N PHE A 115 -9.76 9.38 21.50
CA PHE A 115 -8.78 10.03 20.61
C PHE A 115 -7.34 9.96 21.15
N SER A 116 -6.43 9.61 20.28
CA SER A 116 -4.99 9.57 20.54
C SER A 116 -4.24 10.28 19.40
N THR A 117 -3.28 11.12 19.77
CA THR A 117 -2.48 11.89 18.83
C THR A 117 -1.40 11.06 18.16
N GLY A 118 -1.22 11.30 16.85
CA GLY A 118 -0.05 10.91 16.08
C GLY A 118 0.57 12.14 15.43
N ALA A 119 1.83 12.05 15.01
CA ALA A 119 2.50 13.17 14.37
C ALA A 119 3.82 12.76 13.71
N LEU A 120 4.28 13.60 12.79
CA LEU A 120 5.67 13.68 12.35
C LEU A 120 6.30 14.92 13.02
N VAL A 121 7.26 14.71 13.92
CA VAL A 121 7.97 15.77 14.60
C VAL A 121 9.30 16.00 13.89
N MET A 122 9.36 17.06 13.08
CA MET A 122 10.57 17.42 12.34
C MET A 122 11.63 18.02 13.27
N GLU A 123 12.86 17.51 13.17
CA GLU A 123 14.02 17.95 13.95
C GLU A 123 14.97 18.80 13.10
N GLU A 124 15.23 18.38 11.88
CA GLU A 124 16.16 19.07 10.98
C GLU A 124 15.84 18.78 9.51
N ALA A 125 16.06 19.79 8.66
CA ALA A 125 16.06 19.67 7.22
C ALA A 125 17.31 20.33 6.64
N THR A 126 17.99 19.63 5.73
CA THR A 126 19.11 20.17 4.96
C THR A 126 18.90 19.92 3.47
N VAL A 127 19.40 20.82 2.63
CA VAL A 127 19.35 20.72 1.17
C VAL A 127 20.73 20.98 0.59
N ALA A 128 21.11 20.19 -0.40
CA ALA A 128 22.28 20.42 -1.24
C ALA A 128 21.86 20.45 -2.71
N HIS A 129 22.40 21.38 -3.49
CA HIS A 129 22.23 21.46 -4.95
C HIS A 129 23.38 20.73 -5.64
N GLY A 130 23.07 19.70 -6.47
CA GLY A 130 24.08 18.87 -7.12
C GLY A 130 25.11 18.33 -6.13
N ASP A 131 26.39 18.54 -6.40
CA ASP A 131 27.52 18.13 -5.56
C ASP A 131 27.89 19.21 -4.49
N GLY A 132 27.04 20.21 -4.30
CA GLY A 132 27.26 21.29 -3.32
C GLY A 132 27.20 20.81 -1.88
N ALA A 133 27.64 21.65 -0.94
CA ALA A 133 27.53 21.37 0.49
C ALA A 133 26.07 21.40 0.94
N ALA A 134 25.71 20.49 1.84
CA ALA A 134 24.37 20.50 2.45
C ALA A 134 24.24 21.71 3.40
N GLU A 135 23.22 22.50 3.17
CA GLU A 135 22.88 23.67 4.00
C GLU A 135 21.60 23.41 4.78
N LYS A 136 21.58 23.88 6.03
CA LYS A 136 20.38 23.81 6.85
C LYS A 136 19.33 24.79 6.33
N VAL A 137 18.11 24.29 6.12
CA VAL A 137 17.00 25.10 5.64
C VAL A 137 15.93 25.26 6.70
N PHE A 138 15.30 26.44 6.72
CA PHE A 138 14.10 26.67 7.51
C PHE A 138 12.91 26.10 6.76
N TYR A 139 12.15 25.27 7.44
CA TYR A 139 10.90 24.71 6.89
C TYR A 139 9.68 25.39 7.52
N ARG A 140 8.58 25.35 6.80
CA ARG A 140 7.28 25.80 7.29
C ARG A 140 6.17 24.85 6.83
N TYR A 141 5.18 24.68 7.66
CA TYR A 141 3.93 24.08 7.26
C TYR A 141 3.01 25.15 6.70
N THR A 142 2.30 24.85 5.60
CA THR A 142 1.49 25.83 4.87
C THR A 142 -0.01 25.57 4.98
N ASP A 143 -0.40 24.45 5.58
CA ASP A 143 -1.78 24.05 5.87
C ASP A 143 -2.03 23.88 7.38
N THR A 144 -3.30 23.86 7.79
CA THR A 144 -3.71 23.71 9.20
C THR A 144 -3.36 22.34 9.76
N ALA A 145 -3.51 21.29 8.97
CA ALA A 145 -3.18 19.91 9.35
C ALA A 145 -1.67 19.63 9.38
N LYS A 146 -0.85 20.59 8.90
CA LYS A 146 0.60 20.46 8.76
C LYS A 146 1.03 19.27 7.89
N THR A 147 0.21 18.92 6.91
CA THR A 147 0.49 17.86 5.93
C THR A 147 1.29 18.35 4.74
N VAL A 148 1.45 19.67 4.61
CA VAL A 148 2.18 20.33 3.52
C VAL A 148 3.40 21.04 4.11
N LEU A 149 4.58 20.45 3.89
CA LEU A 149 5.87 20.96 4.34
C LEU A 149 6.59 21.68 3.19
N SER A 150 6.85 22.96 3.35
CA SER A 150 7.55 23.81 2.38
C SER A 150 9.01 24.04 2.80
N LEU A 151 9.95 23.75 1.90
CA LEU A 151 11.38 23.98 2.04
C LEU A 151 11.82 25.04 1.03
N PRO A 152 12.04 26.30 1.44
CA PRO A 152 12.63 27.31 0.55
C PRO A 152 14.03 26.91 0.11
N LEU A 153 14.34 27.09 -1.15
CA LEU A 153 15.61 26.75 -1.75
C LEU A 153 16.50 28.01 -1.86
N ALA A 154 17.79 27.88 -1.55
CA ALA A 154 18.75 28.99 -1.68
C ALA A 154 19.01 29.36 -3.15
N GLN A 155 18.82 28.42 -4.07
CA GLN A 155 18.92 28.58 -5.51
C GLN A 155 17.71 27.91 -6.16
N SER A 156 17.23 28.46 -7.27
CA SER A 156 16.16 27.85 -8.07
C SER A 156 16.57 26.46 -8.54
N TRP A 157 15.64 25.53 -8.57
CA TRP A 157 15.80 24.14 -8.98
C TRP A 157 15.15 23.93 -10.33
N GLY A 158 15.96 23.85 -11.37
CA GLY A 158 15.55 23.74 -12.77
C GLY A 158 15.59 22.31 -13.34
N CYS A 159 15.07 22.13 -14.53
CA CYS A 159 15.04 20.85 -15.23
C CYS A 159 16.44 20.22 -15.36
N GLY A 160 16.52 18.93 -15.05
CA GLY A 160 17.77 18.14 -15.06
C GLY A 160 18.68 18.35 -13.84
N GLU A 161 18.39 19.33 -12.98
CA GLU A 161 19.16 19.55 -11.76
C GLU A 161 18.72 18.59 -10.65
N THR A 162 19.67 18.22 -9.78
CA THR A 162 19.44 17.31 -8.65
C THR A 162 19.53 18.06 -7.31
N LEU A 163 18.56 17.79 -6.45
CA LEU A 163 18.59 18.16 -5.02
C LEU A 163 18.85 16.93 -4.18
N THR A 164 19.76 17.06 -3.19
CA THR A 164 19.83 16.11 -2.08
C THR A 164 19.19 16.74 -0.86
N VAL A 165 18.08 16.15 -0.41
CA VAL A 165 17.34 16.58 0.77
C VAL A 165 17.56 15.57 1.89
N THR A 166 17.97 16.02 3.08
CA THR A 166 18.06 15.14 4.25
C THR A 166 17.16 15.69 5.36
N LEU A 167 16.29 14.83 5.84
CA LEU A 167 15.36 15.12 6.94
C LEU A 167 15.70 14.23 8.14
N ARG A 168 15.63 14.79 9.35
CA ARG A 168 15.60 14.03 10.60
C ARG A 168 14.32 14.33 11.33
N TYR A 169 13.60 13.30 11.70
CA TYR A 169 12.30 13.43 12.36
C TYR A 169 11.94 12.19 13.17
N THR A 170 10.93 12.35 14.02
CA THR A 170 10.32 11.27 14.78
C THR A 170 8.86 11.10 14.37
N LEU A 171 8.48 9.90 13.94
CA LEU A 171 7.09 9.48 13.74
C LEU A 171 6.53 9.03 15.09
N MET A 172 5.41 9.61 15.50
CA MET A 172 4.66 9.24 16.70
C MET A 172 3.35 8.59 16.29
N LEU A 173 3.17 7.31 16.60
CA LEU A 173 1.99 6.56 16.22
C LEU A 173 0.85 6.77 17.23
N PRO A 174 -0.37 7.15 16.78
CA PRO A 174 -1.53 7.20 17.64
C PRO A 174 -1.95 5.80 18.09
N LYS A 175 -2.62 5.69 19.23
CA LYS A 175 -3.39 4.49 19.57
C LYS A 175 -4.68 4.51 18.74
N ALA A 176 -4.60 3.97 17.55
CA ALA A 176 -5.69 3.93 16.60
C ALA A 176 -5.64 2.66 15.76
N ALA A 177 -6.80 2.11 15.46
CA ALA A 177 -6.98 1.12 14.41
C ALA A 177 -6.94 1.86 13.06
N SER A 178 -5.84 1.77 12.34
CA SER A 178 -5.61 2.54 11.11
C SER A 178 -4.38 2.04 10.36
N ARG A 179 -4.22 2.51 9.13
CA ARG A 179 -2.98 2.37 8.34
C ARG A 179 -1.77 3.12 8.94
N TYR A 180 -2.02 4.09 9.82
CA TYR A 180 -1.00 4.79 10.61
C TYR A 180 -1.44 4.82 12.06
N GLY A 181 -0.93 3.89 12.88
CA GLY A 181 -1.32 3.76 14.26
C GLY A 181 -0.87 2.46 14.92
N VAL A 182 -1.26 2.28 16.16
CA VAL A 182 -1.06 1.03 16.90
C VAL A 182 -2.34 0.57 17.56
N MET A 183 -2.70 -0.68 17.32
CA MET A 183 -3.83 -1.34 17.95
C MET A 183 -3.51 -2.81 18.19
N ASN A 184 -3.86 -3.34 19.36
CA ASN A 184 -3.67 -4.75 19.73
C ASN A 184 -2.23 -5.26 19.52
N GLY A 185 -1.19 -4.40 19.72
CA GLY A 185 0.22 -4.76 19.54
C GLY A 185 0.68 -4.88 18.08
N VAL A 186 -0.13 -4.44 17.12
CA VAL A 186 0.21 -4.29 15.71
C VAL A 186 0.43 -2.80 15.43
N TYR A 187 1.60 -2.44 14.91
CA TYR A 187 2.03 -1.08 14.61
C TYR A 187 2.06 -0.92 13.10
N ALA A 188 1.11 -0.19 12.53
CA ALA A 188 1.03 0.12 11.11
C ALA A 188 1.68 1.49 10.83
N VAL A 189 2.53 1.56 9.82
CA VAL A 189 3.29 2.74 9.41
C VAL A 189 3.14 2.91 7.90
N GLY A 190 1.94 3.28 7.48
CA GLY A 190 1.59 3.55 6.09
C GLY A 190 1.48 5.04 5.81
N ASN A 191 1.85 5.47 4.59
CA ASN A 191 1.88 6.87 4.14
C ASN A 191 2.61 7.79 5.14
N ALA A 192 3.67 7.26 5.76
CA ALA A 192 4.30 7.91 6.92
C ALA A 192 5.55 8.71 6.59
N PHE A 193 6.25 8.35 5.52
CA PHE A 193 7.50 8.98 5.13
C PHE A 193 7.22 10.20 4.24
N PRO A 194 7.84 11.36 4.49
CA PRO A 194 7.69 12.53 3.63
C PRO A 194 8.07 12.26 2.18
N LEU A 195 7.16 12.56 1.25
CA LEU A 195 7.39 12.42 -0.19
C LEU A 195 7.20 13.77 -0.90
N PRO A 196 7.88 14.01 -2.04
CA PRO A 196 7.63 15.19 -2.85
C PRO A 196 6.16 15.26 -3.26
N ALA A 197 5.57 16.45 -3.12
CA ALA A 197 4.27 16.71 -3.72
C ALA A 197 4.40 16.73 -5.24
N LEU A 198 3.42 16.21 -5.96
CA LEU A 198 3.39 16.32 -7.42
C LEU A 198 3.43 17.79 -7.83
N TYR A 199 4.16 18.08 -8.90
CA TYR A 199 4.20 19.40 -9.50
C TYR A 199 3.55 19.35 -10.89
N GLU A 200 2.40 19.97 -11.00
CA GLU A 200 1.56 19.95 -12.21
C GLU A 200 1.03 21.35 -12.51
N ASN A 201 0.93 21.71 -13.77
CA ASN A 201 0.35 22.98 -14.21
C ASN A 201 0.95 24.23 -13.54
N GLY A 202 2.26 24.20 -13.23
CA GLY A 202 2.97 25.32 -12.63
C GLY A 202 2.80 25.43 -11.11
N ALA A 203 2.27 24.42 -10.42
CA ALA A 203 2.07 24.41 -8.97
C ALA A 203 2.27 23.04 -8.34
N TYR A 204 2.63 23.02 -7.06
CA TYR A 204 2.61 21.80 -6.26
C TYR A 204 1.18 21.44 -5.85
N ARG A 205 0.84 20.18 -5.92
CA ARG A 205 -0.41 19.65 -5.39
C ARG A 205 -0.37 19.61 -3.86
N THR A 206 -1.38 20.21 -3.27
CA THR A 206 -1.48 20.34 -1.80
C THR A 206 -2.86 19.94 -1.29
N ASP A 207 -3.45 18.91 -1.90
CA ASP A 207 -4.76 18.38 -1.52
C ASP A 207 -4.82 18.08 -0.02
N ASP A 208 -5.96 18.32 0.61
CA ASP A 208 -6.17 17.99 2.02
C ASP A 208 -6.18 16.47 2.22
N TYR A 209 -5.88 16.03 3.45
CA TYR A 209 -6.09 14.63 3.81
C TYR A 209 -7.60 14.37 3.87
N SER A 210 -8.16 13.83 2.81
CA SER A 210 -9.57 13.41 2.80
C SER A 210 -9.78 12.25 3.77
N PRO A 211 -10.82 12.29 4.63
CA PRO A 211 -11.19 11.14 5.46
C PRO A 211 -11.90 10.02 4.67
N ILE A 212 -12.21 10.27 3.40
CA ILE A 212 -12.85 9.34 2.48
C ILE A 212 -11.91 9.09 1.30
N GLY A 213 -11.70 7.82 0.96
CA GLY A 213 -10.80 7.39 -0.11
C GLY A 213 -9.31 7.57 0.24
N ASP A 214 -8.45 7.45 -0.77
CA ASP A 214 -6.99 7.46 -0.64
C ASP A 214 -6.37 8.70 -1.28
N PRO A 215 -6.06 9.75 -0.48
CA PRO A 215 -5.56 11.02 -1.00
C PRO A 215 -4.05 10.99 -1.32
N PHE A 216 -3.46 9.81 -1.49
CA PHE A 216 -2.02 9.62 -1.59
C PHE A 216 -1.60 9.46 -3.06
N VAL A 217 -1.21 10.56 -3.68
CA VAL A 217 -0.74 10.56 -5.07
C VAL A 217 0.75 10.86 -5.11
N SER A 218 1.55 9.93 -5.66
CA SER A 218 3.00 10.04 -5.77
C SER A 218 3.54 9.35 -7.00
N GLU A 219 4.66 9.86 -7.53
CA GLU A 219 5.43 9.19 -8.58
C GLU A 219 6.20 7.99 -8.00
N CYS A 220 6.65 7.08 -8.87
CA CYS A 220 7.55 6.02 -8.48
C CYS A 220 8.94 6.56 -8.13
N ALA A 221 9.55 5.94 -7.10
CA ALA A 221 10.94 6.17 -6.70
C ALA A 221 11.60 4.85 -6.28
N ASN A 222 12.90 4.85 -6.10
CA ASN A 222 13.66 3.74 -5.55
C ASN A 222 13.81 3.94 -4.04
N PHE A 223 13.28 3.01 -3.25
CA PHE A 223 13.40 3.06 -1.80
C PHE A 223 14.40 2.06 -1.27
N SER A 224 15.17 2.47 -0.29
CA SER A 224 15.92 1.57 0.59
C SER A 224 15.67 1.94 2.04
N LEU A 225 15.57 0.94 2.90
CA LEU A 225 15.35 1.11 4.34
C LEU A 225 16.32 0.23 5.14
N GLU A 226 17.07 0.83 6.06
CA GLU A 226 17.71 0.13 7.18
C GLU A 226 16.86 0.36 8.44
N LEU A 227 16.25 -0.72 8.95
CA LEU A 227 15.35 -0.69 10.08
C LEU A 227 15.94 -1.41 11.28
N THR A 228 16.13 -0.69 12.39
CA THR A 228 16.54 -1.26 13.68
C THR A 228 15.30 -1.53 14.54
N LEU A 229 15.13 -2.77 14.97
CA LEU A 229 14.03 -3.25 15.83
C LEU A 229 14.57 -3.88 17.10
N PRO A 230 13.87 -3.80 18.25
CA PRO A 230 14.12 -4.70 19.38
C PRO A 230 13.91 -6.17 18.97
N ASP A 231 14.63 -7.07 19.62
CA ASP A 231 14.47 -8.49 19.35
C ASP A 231 13.03 -8.97 19.59
N GLY A 232 12.59 -9.97 18.82
CA GLY A 232 11.26 -10.54 18.88
C GLY A 232 10.18 -9.82 18.04
N TYR A 233 10.45 -8.63 17.50
CA TYR A 233 9.55 -8.00 16.53
C TYR A 233 9.74 -8.61 15.14
N GLN A 234 8.62 -8.83 14.43
CA GLN A 234 8.60 -9.15 13.01
C GLN A 234 8.13 -7.92 12.23
N CYS A 235 8.64 -7.79 10.99
CA CYS A 235 8.32 -6.69 10.09
C CYS A 235 7.75 -7.24 8.77
N ALA A 236 6.52 -6.86 8.45
CA ALA A 236 5.96 -6.94 7.12
C ALA A 236 6.17 -5.58 6.44
N ALA A 237 6.67 -5.55 5.21
CA ALA A 237 7.00 -4.30 4.53
C ALA A 237 6.75 -4.39 3.02
N THR A 238 6.82 -3.25 2.34
CA THR A 238 6.72 -3.07 0.89
C THR A 238 7.60 -4.05 0.10
N SER A 239 8.74 -4.45 0.64
CA SER A 239 9.58 -5.51 0.09
C SER A 239 9.99 -6.51 1.17
N PHE A 240 10.41 -7.69 0.76
CA PHE A 240 11.01 -8.66 1.66
C PHE A 240 12.44 -8.21 2.01
N PRO A 241 12.90 -8.38 3.28
CA PRO A 241 14.24 -7.95 3.66
C PRO A 241 15.31 -8.70 2.88
N SER A 242 16.26 -7.96 2.31
CA SER A 242 17.43 -8.52 1.62
C SER A 242 18.47 -9.05 2.61
N GLU A 243 18.50 -8.49 3.81
CA GLU A 243 19.39 -8.90 4.90
C GLU A 243 18.70 -8.69 6.25
N THR A 244 18.96 -9.61 7.17
CA THR A 244 18.61 -9.46 8.59
C THR A 244 19.81 -9.89 9.43
N ARG A 245 20.32 -8.99 10.27
CA ARG A 245 21.45 -9.25 11.15
C ARG A 245 21.10 -8.93 12.61
N GLN A 246 21.67 -9.69 13.53
CA GLN A 246 21.59 -9.40 14.97
C GLN A 246 22.63 -8.36 15.38
N ASP A 247 22.23 -7.43 16.26
CA ASP A 247 23.10 -6.44 16.88
C ASP A 247 22.74 -6.30 18.38
N GLY A 248 23.31 -7.17 19.20
CA GLY A 248 22.98 -7.31 20.62
C GLY A 248 21.53 -7.77 20.82
N GLU A 249 20.75 -7.01 21.56
CA GLU A 249 19.30 -7.21 21.79
C GLU A 249 18.41 -6.60 20.71
N LYS A 250 18.98 -6.27 19.56
CA LYS A 250 18.29 -5.68 18.41
C LYS A 250 18.57 -6.48 17.16
N GLN A 251 17.67 -6.37 16.22
CA GLN A 251 17.88 -6.81 14.85
C GLN A 251 17.90 -5.62 13.91
N VAL A 252 18.71 -5.69 12.89
CA VAL A 252 18.76 -4.70 11.81
C VAL A 252 18.37 -5.41 10.52
N MET A 253 17.33 -4.87 9.89
CA MET A 253 16.77 -5.40 8.64
C MET A 253 17.02 -4.39 7.52
N THR A 254 17.49 -4.87 6.36
CA THR A 254 17.71 -4.04 5.18
C THR A 254 16.70 -4.40 4.10
N PHE A 255 16.08 -3.40 3.52
CA PHE A 255 15.06 -3.52 2.47
C PHE A 255 15.48 -2.73 1.23
N SER A 256 15.07 -3.21 0.05
CA SER A 256 15.21 -2.52 -1.22
C SER A 256 13.92 -2.71 -2.02
N ALA A 257 13.32 -1.60 -2.45
CA ALA A 257 12.08 -1.57 -3.20
C ALA A 257 12.23 -0.63 -4.41
N PRO A 258 12.68 -1.15 -5.56
CA PRO A 258 12.81 -0.36 -6.77
C PRO A 258 11.45 -0.05 -7.40
N ALA A 259 11.31 1.15 -7.95
CA ALA A 259 10.15 1.63 -8.70
C ALA A 259 8.81 1.46 -7.96
N VAL A 260 8.74 1.93 -6.71
CA VAL A 260 7.51 1.94 -5.89
C VAL A 260 7.06 3.36 -5.55
N ARG A 261 5.76 3.54 -5.29
CA ARG A 261 5.16 4.87 -5.03
C ARG A 261 5.23 5.30 -3.57
N ASP A 262 5.35 4.36 -2.66
CA ASP A 262 5.48 4.59 -1.22
C ASP A 262 6.20 3.40 -0.59
N PHE A 263 6.66 3.57 0.64
CA PHE A 263 7.20 2.49 1.46
C PHE A 263 6.41 2.41 2.78
N ALA A 264 5.77 1.29 3.00
CA ALA A 264 5.01 1.03 4.22
C ALA A 264 5.58 -0.18 4.98
N LEU A 265 5.31 -0.23 6.27
CA LEU A 265 5.66 -1.36 7.11
C LEU A 265 4.66 -1.58 8.24
N VAL A 266 4.57 -2.82 8.71
CA VAL A 266 3.76 -3.22 9.86
C VAL A 266 4.60 -4.08 10.78
N LEU A 267 4.61 -3.74 12.07
CA LEU A 267 5.45 -4.37 13.09
C LEU A 267 4.60 -5.05 14.16
N SER A 268 5.00 -6.24 14.58
CA SER A 268 4.39 -6.88 15.76
C SER A 268 5.29 -7.98 16.32
N GLN A 269 5.23 -8.21 17.63
CA GLN A 269 5.78 -9.40 18.28
C GLN A 269 4.82 -10.60 18.20
N GLN A 270 3.56 -10.38 17.84
CA GLN A 270 2.51 -11.39 17.85
C GLN A 270 2.36 -12.10 16.49
N PHE A 271 3.06 -11.65 15.45
CA PHE A 271 2.90 -12.20 14.12
C PHE A 271 3.34 -13.67 14.05
N GLN A 272 2.49 -14.45 13.39
CA GLN A 272 2.80 -15.78 12.86
C GLN A 272 2.93 -15.63 11.35
N ALA A 273 4.15 -15.71 10.83
CA ALA A 273 4.41 -15.56 9.41
C ALA A 273 4.22 -16.90 8.69
N VAL A 274 3.52 -16.87 7.57
CA VAL A 274 3.42 -17.98 6.62
C VAL A 274 3.84 -17.50 5.24
N GLN A 275 4.51 -18.36 4.48
CA GLN A 275 5.14 -17.99 3.21
C GLN A 275 5.00 -19.12 2.19
N ALA A 276 4.86 -18.76 0.93
CA ALA A 276 4.95 -19.69 -0.19
C ALA A 276 5.33 -18.95 -1.48
N MET A 277 5.97 -19.67 -2.40
CA MET A 277 6.21 -19.16 -3.75
C MET A 277 4.93 -19.25 -4.60
N GLU A 278 4.67 -18.20 -5.39
CA GLU A 278 3.74 -18.23 -6.51
C GLU A 278 4.49 -17.79 -7.77
N GLY A 279 4.82 -18.75 -8.63
CA GLY A 279 5.79 -18.53 -9.70
C GLY A 279 7.13 -18.03 -9.14
N ASN A 280 7.57 -16.86 -9.58
CA ASN A 280 8.80 -16.21 -9.13
C ASN A 280 8.57 -15.15 -8.03
N VAL A 281 7.42 -15.16 -7.36
CA VAL A 281 7.09 -14.19 -6.31
C VAL A 281 7.01 -14.90 -4.97
N LEU A 282 7.74 -14.38 -3.96
CA LEU A 282 7.58 -14.82 -2.58
C LEU A 282 6.36 -14.12 -1.98
N VAL A 283 5.29 -14.89 -1.74
CA VAL A 283 4.10 -14.37 -1.04
C VAL A 283 4.23 -14.67 0.44
N SER A 284 4.13 -13.62 1.27
CA SER A 284 4.25 -13.69 2.72
C SER A 284 3.00 -13.13 3.38
N VAL A 285 2.51 -13.79 4.43
CA VAL A 285 1.40 -13.26 5.24
C VAL A 285 1.80 -13.25 6.71
N TYR A 286 1.60 -12.10 7.34
CA TYR A 286 1.90 -11.86 8.75
C TYR A 286 0.60 -11.53 9.48
N ALA A 287 0.21 -12.34 10.46
CA ALA A 287 -0.97 -12.05 11.29
C ALA A 287 -0.79 -12.63 12.69
N PRO A 288 -1.51 -12.11 13.71
CA PRO A 288 -1.55 -12.73 15.04
C PRO A 288 -2.17 -14.13 15.04
N ASP A 289 -3.15 -14.37 14.15
CA ASP A 289 -3.77 -15.69 13.96
C ASP A 289 -3.15 -16.42 12.76
N GLY A 290 -2.44 -17.52 13.04
CA GLY A 290 -1.82 -18.34 12.00
C GLY A 290 -2.82 -19.12 11.11
N ASN A 291 -4.08 -19.34 11.53
CA ASN A 291 -5.10 -19.94 10.67
C ASN A 291 -5.59 -18.91 9.66
N TRP A 292 -5.87 -17.70 10.12
CA TRP A 292 -6.20 -16.57 9.27
C TRP A 292 -5.08 -16.33 8.24
N ALA A 293 -3.83 -16.30 8.70
CA ALA A 293 -2.69 -16.09 7.81
C ALA A 293 -2.58 -17.16 6.69
N ARG A 294 -2.88 -18.42 6.99
CA ARG A 294 -2.88 -19.50 5.98
C ARG A 294 -4.00 -19.34 4.96
N GLN A 295 -5.19 -18.91 5.38
CA GLN A 295 -6.30 -18.63 4.47
C GLN A 295 -5.97 -17.44 3.55
N ALA A 296 -5.54 -16.32 4.13
CA ALA A 296 -5.13 -15.14 3.37
C ALA A 296 -3.98 -15.45 2.37
N LEU A 297 -3.02 -16.30 2.75
CA LEU A 297 -1.95 -16.75 1.85
C LEU A 297 -2.50 -17.53 0.65
N ALA A 298 -3.48 -18.40 0.88
CA ALA A 298 -4.09 -19.17 -0.22
C ALA A 298 -4.83 -18.24 -1.18
N PHE A 299 -5.61 -17.30 -0.68
CA PHE A 299 -6.36 -16.32 -1.48
C PHE A 299 -5.43 -15.36 -2.24
N ALA A 300 -4.43 -14.79 -1.57
CA ALA A 300 -3.44 -13.90 -2.20
C ALA A 300 -2.69 -14.58 -3.35
N ARG A 301 -2.27 -15.83 -3.18
CA ARG A 301 -1.61 -16.60 -4.25
C ARG A 301 -2.54 -16.89 -5.42
N ALA A 302 -3.80 -17.21 -5.14
CA ALA A 302 -4.80 -17.47 -6.19
C ALA A 302 -5.10 -16.18 -6.98
N ALA A 303 -5.26 -15.03 -6.30
CA ALA A 303 -5.43 -13.72 -6.93
C ALA A 303 -4.21 -13.33 -7.76
N LEU A 304 -3.00 -13.44 -7.19
CA LEU A 304 -1.74 -13.14 -7.88
C LEU A 304 -1.58 -13.95 -9.18
N ARG A 305 -1.89 -15.27 -9.13
CA ARG A 305 -1.86 -16.14 -10.32
C ARG A 305 -2.88 -15.68 -11.35
N CYS A 306 -4.10 -15.39 -10.93
CA CYS A 306 -5.18 -14.92 -11.80
C CYS A 306 -4.77 -13.63 -12.52
N TYR A 307 -4.23 -12.66 -11.81
CA TYR A 307 -3.87 -11.36 -12.39
C TYR A 307 -2.61 -11.42 -13.24
N ASN A 308 -1.65 -12.28 -12.92
CA ASN A 308 -0.53 -12.59 -13.82
C ASN A 308 -1.04 -13.10 -15.19
N GLU A 309 -2.04 -13.99 -15.19
CA GLU A 309 -2.66 -14.49 -16.42
C GLU A 309 -3.47 -13.42 -17.15
N LEU A 310 -4.19 -12.55 -16.43
CA LEU A 310 -5.05 -11.53 -17.02
C LEU A 310 -4.24 -10.32 -17.53
N TYR A 311 -3.36 -9.79 -16.69
CA TYR A 311 -2.77 -8.45 -16.88
C TYR A 311 -1.24 -8.50 -17.12
N GLY A 312 -0.63 -9.70 -17.09
CA GLY A 312 0.82 -9.89 -17.22
C GLY A 312 1.53 -9.93 -15.88
N ASP A 313 2.76 -10.42 -15.90
CA ASP A 313 3.52 -10.78 -14.70
C ASP A 313 3.67 -9.63 -13.71
N TYR A 314 3.45 -9.93 -12.44
CA TYR A 314 3.78 -9.06 -11.31
C TYR A 314 5.31 -8.86 -11.26
N PRO A 315 5.82 -7.62 -11.34
CA PRO A 315 7.23 -7.39 -11.58
C PRO A 315 8.10 -7.51 -10.34
N TYR A 316 7.52 -7.36 -9.14
CA TYR A 316 8.27 -7.34 -7.89
C TYR A 316 8.56 -8.77 -7.38
N PRO A 317 9.70 -8.98 -6.68
CA PRO A 317 10.09 -10.33 -6.23
C PRO A 317 9.30 -10.84 -5.02
N SER A 318 8.55 -9.98 -4.36
CA SER A 318 7.75 -10.33 -3.19
C SER A 318 6.43 -9.60 -3.14
N LEU A 319 5.43 -10.22 -2.51
CA LEU A 319 4.15 -9.65 -2.13
C LEU A 319 3.86 -10.02 -0.68
N THR A 320 3.57 -9.03 0.13
CA THR A 320 3.29 -9.22 1.56
C THR A 320 1.85 -8.83 1.88
N LEU A 321 1.18 -9.60 2.71
CA LEU A 321 -0.11 -9.24 3.30
C LEU A 321 -0.01 -9.25 4.82
N THR A 322 -0.79 -8.41 5.49
CA THR A 322 -0.88 -8.41 6.96
C THR A 322 -2.32 -8.46 7.45
N GLY A 323 -2.56 -9.26 8.50
CA GLY A 323 -3.77 -9.12 9.30
C GLY A 323 -3.58 -7.99 10.32
N SER A 324 -4.26 -6.87 10.09
CA SER A 324 -4.17 -5.66 10.90
C SER A 324 -5.52 -5.30 11.52
N THR A 325 -5.54 -4.53 12.61
CA THR A 325 -6.79 -3.98 13.13
C THR A 325 -7.10 -2.70 12.34
N LEU A 326 -8.07 -2.77 11.44
CA LEU A 326 -8.51 -1.66 10.60
C LEU A 326 -10.01 -1.43 10.78
N PRO A 327 -10.50 -0.19 10.67
CA PRO A 327 -11.94 0.12 10.69
C PRO A 327 -12.61 -0.03 9.31
N TYR A 328 -11.87 -0.52 8.31
CA TYR A 328 -12.26 -0.81 6.94
C TYR A 328 -11.59 -2.11 6.49
N ASP A 329 -11.91 -2.62 5.30
CA ASP A 329 -11.55 -3.98 4.86
C ASP A 329 -10.06 -4.13 4.56
N GLY A 330 -9.44 -3.15 3.89
CA GLY A 330 -8.03 -3.21 3.53
C GLY A 330 -7.38 -1.85 3.26
N ALA A 331 -6.10 -1.88 2.97
CA ALA A 331 -5.32 -0.76 2.48
C ALA A 331 -4.14 -1.30 1.66
N GLU A 332 -3.98 -0.76 0.49
CA GLU A 332 -2.99 -1.12 -0.52
C GLU A 332 -1.71 -0.28 -0.38
N TYR A 333 -0.59 -0.94 -0.47
CA TYR A 333 0.72 -0.32 -0.69
C TYR A 333 1.47 -1.14 -1.74
N PRO A 334 2.41 -0.56 -2.48
CA PRO A 334 3.24 -1.36 -3.37
C PRO A 334 3.91 -2.49 -2.60
N GLY A 335 3.66 -3.74 -2.99
CA GLY A 335 4.22 -4.92 -2.37
C GLY A 335 3.71 -5.27 -0.97
N LEU A 336 2.80 -4.48 -0.37
CA LEU A 336 2.25 -4.71 0.96
C LEU A 336 0.75 -4.37 1.00
N CYS A 337 -0.10 -5.36 1.27
CA CYS A 337 -1.53 -5.15 1.51
C CYS A 337 -1.86 -5.36 3.00
N LEU A 338 -2.56 -4.41 3.58
CA LEU A 338 -3.15 -4.56 4.92
C LEU A 338 -4.58 -5.05 4.76
N LEU A 339 -4.95 -6.09 5.49
CA LEU A 339 -6.33 -6.59 5.55
C LEU A 339 -6.84 -6.52 6.97
N SER A 340 -8.11 -6.19 7.16
CA SER A 340 -8.72 -6.25 8.47
C SER A 340 -8.71 -7.70 8.98
N SER A 341 -8.14 -7.90 10.17
CA SER A 341 -8.09 -9.21 10.83
C SER A 341 -9.46 -9.74 11.27
N SER A 342 -10.52 -8.94 11.14
CA SER A 342 -11.91 -9.33 11.41
C SER A 342 -12.55 -10.08 10.24
N LEU A 343 -12.03 -9.93 9.01
CA LEU A 343 -12.55 -10.56 7.81
C LEU A 343 -12.33 -12.07 7.83
N THR A 344 -13.31 -12.84 7.36
CA THR A 344 -13.24 -14.31 7.29
C THR A 344 -14.00 -14.85 6.08
N GLY A 345 -13.67 -16.07 5.63
CA GLY A 345 -14.37 -16.73 4.53
C GLY A 345 -14.37 -15.91 3.24
N ASP A 346 -15.53 -15.75 2.63
CA ASP A 346 -15.70 -15.05 1.36
C ASP A 346 -15.34 -13.56 1.44
N GLU A 347 -15.59 -12.90 2.58
CA GLU A 347 -15.21 -11.50 2.80
C GLU A 347 -13.68 -11.33 2.77
N LEU A 348 -12.95 -12.23 3.43
CA LEU A 348 -11.49 -12.23 3.39
C LEU A 348 -10.95 -12.52 1.97
N GLU A 349 -11.59 -13.44 1.25
CA GLU A 349 -11.18 -13.77 -0.12
C GLU A 349 -11.41 -12.60 -1.07
N LYS A 350 -12.60 -11.97 -1.03
CA LYS A 350 -12.94 -10.80 -1.83
C LYS A 350 -12.00 -9.63 -1.54
N ALA A 351 -11.77 -9.31 -0.26
CA ALA A 351 -10.85 -8.26 0.14
C ALA A 351 -9.41 -8.56 -0.29
N ALA A 352 -8.91 -9.79 -0.10
CA ALA A 352 -7.58 -10.18 -0.54
C ALA A 352 -7.44 -10.07 -2.07
N ALA A 353 -8.48 -10.44 -2.84
CA ALA A 353 -8.46 -10.29 -4.29
C ALA A 353 -8.43 -8.81 -4.71
N HIS A 354 -9.20 -7.95 -4.04
CA HIS A 354 -9.23 -6.51 -4.27
C HIS A 354 -7.87 -5.86 -3.97
N GLU A 355 -7.32 -6.07 -2.78
CA GLU A 355 -6.02 -5.49 -2.38
C GLU A 355 -4.85 -5.98 -3.25
N VAL A 356 -4.88 -7.23 -3.69
CA VAL A 356 -3.88 -7.75 -4.63
C VAL A 356 -4.05 -7.13 -6.03
N ALA A 357 -5.26 -6.75 -6.45
CA ALA A 357 -5.47 -6.08 -7.73
C ALA A 357 -4.84 -4.67 -7.78
N HIS A 358 -4.81 -3.96 -6.65
CA HIS A 358 -4.09 -2.68 -6.52
C HIS A 358 -2.59 -2.79 -6.80
N GLN A 359 -2.02 -3.99 -6.82
CA GLN A 359 -0.64 -4.17 -7.28
C GLN A 359 -0.48 -3.86 -8.77
N TRP A 360 -1.56 -3.97 -9.57
CA TRP A 360 -1.63 -3.52 -10.96
C TRP A 360 -2.19 -2.10 -11.07
N TRP A 361 -3.29 -1.80 -10.35
CA TRP A 361 -4.03 -0.53 -10.41
C TRP A 361 -3.77 0.31 -9.16
N TYR A 362 -2.62 0.87 -9.02
CA TYR A 362 -1.97 1.75 -8.08
C TYR A 362 -0.46 1.53 -8.07
N ALA A 363 0.04 0.36 -7.67
CA ALA A 363 1.48 0.16 -7.54
C ALA A 363 2.20 0.25 -8.89
N ILE A 364 1.72 -0.49 -9.93
CA ILE A 364 2.32 -0.47 -11.28
C ILE A 364 1.77 0.71 -12.09
N VAL A 365 0.46 0.83 -12.24
CA VAL A 365 -0.16 1.95 -12.97
C VAL A 365 -0.76 2.90 -11.95
N GLY A 366 -0.12 4.05 -11.74
CA GLY A 366 -0.62 5.09 -10.87
C GLY A 366 -1.70 5.92 -11.52
N SER A 367 -2.57 6.49 -10.71
CA SER A 367 -3.62 7.41 -11.14
C SER A 367 -3.82 8.54 -10.12
N ASP A 368 -4.62 9.53 -10.47
CA ASP A 368 -5.02 10.58 -9.55
C ASP A 368 -6.19 10.10 -8.68
N SER A 369 -5.89 9.40 -7.59
CA SER A 369 -6.90 8.89 -6.66
C SER A 369 -7.71 9.99 -5.95
N VAL A 370 -7.26 11.24 -5.97
CA VAL A 370 -8.01 12.39 -5.42
C VAL A 370 -9.14 12.83 -6.34
N ASN A 371 -8.87 12.93 -7.65
CA ASN A 371 -9.81 13.47 -8.62
C ASN A 371 -10.44 12.40 -9.54
N ASN A 372 -9.89 11.20 -9.56
CA ASN A 372 -10.32 10.09 -10.39
C ASN A 372 -10.18 8.75 -9.67
N ALA A 373 -10.70 8.66 -8.45
CA ALA A 373 -10.57 7.48 -7.58
C ALA A 373 -11.06 6.17 -8.23
N TRP A 374 -11.98 6.25 -9.20
CA TRP A 374 -12.46 5.09 -9.93
C TRP A 374 -11.35 4.35 -10.72
N GLN A 375 -10.27 5.04 -11.14
CA GLN A 375 -9.14 4.40 -11.85
C GLN A 375 -8.30 3.50 -10.94
N ASP A 376 -8.43 3.64 -9.66
CA ASP A 376 -7.83 2.80 -8.65
C ASP A 376 -8.83 1.74 -8.19
N GLU A 377 -9.92 2.17 -7.60
CA GLU A 377 -10.90 1.35 -6.89
C GLU A 377 -11.79 0.51 -7.81
N ALA A 378 -12.33 1.13 -8.88
CA ALA A 378 -13.19 0.37 -9.76
C ALA A 378 -12.41 -0.64 -10.62
N LEU A 379 -11.18 -0.31 -11.02
CA LEU A 379 -10.32 -1.28 -11.72
C LEU A 379 -9.96 -2.46 -10.82
N SER A 380 -9.66 -2.21 -9.54
CA SER A 380 -9.38 -3.24 -8.55
C SER A 380 -10.61 -4.09 -8.23
N GLN A 381 -11.78 -3.48 -8.10
CA GLN A 381 -13.03 -4.19 -7.87
C GLN A 381 -13.48 -5.02 -9.09
N PHE A 382 -13.33 -4.49 -10.31
CA PHE A 382 -13.57 -5.25 -11.54
C PHE A 382 -12.63 -6.46 -11.67
N SER A 383 -11.37 -6.28 -11.26
CA SER A 383 -10.39 -7.36 -11.24
C SER A 383 -10.75 -8.42 -10.21
N ALA A 384 -11.19 -8.02 -9.01
CA ALA A 384 -11.69 -8.94 -7.99
C ALA A 384 -12.92 -9.71 -8.47
N LEU A 385 -13.83 -9.06 -9.20
CA LEU A 385 -14.99 -9.71 -9.81
C LEU A 385 -14.57 -10.71 -10.90
N SER A 386 -13.54 -10.39 -11.70
CA SER A 386 -12.97 -11.31 -12.71
C SER A 386 -12.26 -12.51 -12.05
N TYR A 387 -11.56 -12.29 -10.95
CA TYR A 387 -11.00 -13.35 -10.11
C TYR A 387 -12.09 -14.26 -9.56
N TRP A 388 -13.17 -13.68 -9.01
CA TRP A 388 -14.28 -14.41 -8.40
C TRP A 388 -14.97 -15.34 -9.40
N GLU A 389 -15.15 -14.87 -10.64
CA GLU A 389 -15.66 -15.73 -11.73
C GLU A 389 -14.77 -16.93 -12.00
N ARG A 390 -13.45 -16.73 -12.04
CA ARG A 390 -12.50 -17.81 -12.29
C ARG A 390 -12.41 -18.81 -11.15
N ALA A 391 -12.54 -18.33 -9.91
CA ALA A 391 -12.48 -19.17 -8.71
C ALA A 391 -13.78 -19.93 -8.44
N HIS A 392 -14.94 -19.28 -8.63
CA HIS A 392 -16.25 -19.77 -8.20
C HIS A 392 -17.26 -19.94 -9.33
N GLY A 393 -16.95 -19.51 -10.55
CA GLY A 393 -17.77 -19.63 -11.75
C GLY A 393 -18.69 -18.45 -12.03
N ALA A 394 -19.24 -18.40 -13.25
CA ALA A 394 -20.04 -17.28 -13.74
C ALA A 394 -21.31 -17.01 -12.92
N ALA A 395 -21.92 -18.04 -12.32
CA ALA A 395 -23.09 -17.86 -11.46
C ALA A 395 -22.74 -17.07 -10.17
N ALA A 396 -21.61 -17.35 -9.54
CA ALA A 396 -21.16 -16.65 -8.36
C ALA A 396 -20.76 -15.19 -8.68
N ARG A 397 -20.14 -14.94 -9.85
CA ARG A 397 -19.90 -13.58 -10.36
C ARG A 397 -21.19 -12.80 -10.54
N ALA A 398 -22.19 -13.42 -11.19
CA ALA A 398 -23.48 -12.77 -11.42
C ALA A 398 -24.20 -12.48 -10.09
N GLU A 399 -24.15 -13.39 -9.12
CA GLU A 399 -24.70 -13.18 -7.78
C GLU A 399 -24.03 -11.99 -7.08
N TRP A 400 -22.70 -11.91 -7.06
CA TRP A 400 -21.98 -10.77 -6.48
C TRP A 400 -22.36 -9.46 -7.18
N TYR A 401 -22.37 -9.45 -8.52
CA TYR A 401 -22.78 -8.27 -9.29
C TYR A 401 -24.19 -7.79 -8.93
N GLU A 402 -25.18 -8.68 -8.89
CA GLU A 402 -26.57 -8.32 -8.61
C GLU A 402 -26.81 -7.89 -7.16
N GLN A 403 -26.07 -8.46 -6.21
CA GLN A 403 -26.25 -8.14 -4.79
C GLN A 403 -25.53 -6.85 -4.37
N GLU A 404 -24.34 -6.59 -4.86
CA GLU A 404 -23.51 -5.50 -4.37
C GLU A 404 -23.32 -4.36 -5.40
N ILE A 405 -23.18 -4.67 -6.69
CA ILE A 405 -22.82 -3.69 -7.72
C ILE A 405 -24.04 -3.06 -8.39
N ALA A 406 -24.97 -3.86 -8.88
CA ALA A 406 -26.14 -3.41 -9.62
C ALA A 406 -27.06 -2.42 -8.85
N PRO A 407 -27.18 -2.49 -7.50
CA PRO A 407 -27.94 -1.50 -6.74
C PRO A 407 -27.45 -0.06 -6.94
N SER A 408 -26.13 0.15 -7.14
CA SER A 408 -25.52 1.47 -7.36
C SER A 408 -26.10 2.22 -8.58
N LEU A 409 -26.62 1.47 -9.56
CA LEU A 409 -27.21 2.03 -10.78
C LEU A 409 -28.60 2.69 -10.55
N ARG A 410 -29.18 2.50 -9.36
CA ARG A 410 -30.55 2.95 -9.03
C ARG A 410 -30.59 3.89 -7.83
N ILE A 411 -29.44 4.16 -7.21
CA ILE A 411 -29.35 5.03 -6.02
C ILE A 411 -29.12 6.46 -6.48
N THR A 412 -30.00 7.36 -6.05
CA THR A 412 -29.81 8.82 -6.24
C THR A 412 -28.89 9.36 -5.16
N LEU A 413 -27.76 9.91 -5.53
CA LEU A 413 -26.75 10.49 -4.64
C LEU A 413 -26.39 11.91 -5.12
N ASN A 414 -25.73 12.67 -4.24
CA ASN A 414 -25.39 14.08 -4.52
C ASN A 414 -24.05 14.27 -5.23
N ALA A 415 -23.27 13.21 -5.37
CA ALA A 415 -22.00 13.19 -6.09
C ALA A 415 -22.10 12.29 -7.32
N THR A 416 -21.07 12.30 -8.15
CA THR A 416 -20.88 11.38 -9.29
C THR A 416 -19.69 10.45 -9.05
N ALA A 417 -19.59 9.35 -9.77
CA ALA A 417 -18.48 8.41 -9.59
C ALA A 417 -17.12 9.00 -10.01
N GLY A 418 -17.10 9.99 -10.89
CA GLY A 418 -15.90 10.73 -11.31
C GLY A 418 -15.62 11.99 -10.49
N ALA A 419 -16.36 12.23 -9.39
CA ALA A 419 -16.16 13.40 -8.55
C ALA A 419 -14.85 13.30 -7.72
N PRO A 420 -14.23 14.46 -7.38
CA PRO A 420 -13.14 14.52 -6.43
C PRO A 420 -13.53 13.98 -5.04
N LEU A 421 -12.59 13.45 -4.27
CA LEU A 421 -12.82 12.90 -2.93
C LEU A 421 -13.56 13.87 -1.99
N SER A 422 -13.30 15.17 -2.12
CA SER A 422 -13.93 16.23 -1.30
C SER A 422 -15.44 16.39 -1.51
N TRP A 423 -16.02 15.74 -2.53
CA TRP A 423 -17.47 15.83 -2.81
C TRP A 423 -18.27 14.75 -2.10
N PHE A 424 -17.64 13.67 -1.67
CA PHE A 424 -18.32 12.59 -0.99
C PHE A 424 -18.60 12.95 0.47
N SER A 425 -19.79 12.64 0.93
CA SER A 425 -20.30 12.98 2.27
C SER A 425 -20.22 11.80 3.25
N SER A 426 -20.05 10.58 2.77
CA SER A 426 -19.98 9.35 3.56
C SER A 426 -19.21 8.24 2.84
N LEU A 427 -18.72 7.25 3.61
CA LEU A 427 -18.08 6.06 3.05
C LEU A 427 -19.05 5.23 2.19
N GLY A 428 -20.32 5.17 2.60
CA GLY A 428 -21.36 4.47 1.83
C GLY A 428 -21.62 5.12 0.47
N GLU A 429 -21.64 6.46 0.39
CA GLU A 429 -21.76 7.19 -0.87
C GLU A 429 -20.53 6.93 -1.77
N TYR A 430 -19.32 7.03 -1.21
CA TYR A 430 -18.06 6.77 -1.91
C TYR A 430 -18.04 5.34 -2.47
N LYS A 431 -18.32 4.33 -1.64
CA LYS A 431 -18.37 2.93 -2.08
C LYS A 431 -19.37 2.74 -3.21
N SER A 432 -20.60 3.21 -3.06
CA SER A 432 -21.65 3.01 -4.06
C SER A 432 -21.31 3.67 -5.40
N LEU A 433 -20.62 4.81 -5.41
CA LEU A 433 -20.28 5.53 -6.63
C LEU A 433 -18.95 5.08 -7.22
N VAL A 434 -17.89 5.10 -6.44
CA VAL A 434 -16.54 4.87 -6.96
C VAL A 434 -16.30 3.39 -7.20
N TYR A 435 -16.59 2.53 -6.21
CA TYR A 435 -16.41 1.09 -6.33
C TYR A 435 -17.49 0.45 -7.21
N ASP A 436 -18.76 0.59 -6.79
CA ASP A 436 -19.82 -0.22 -7.38
C ASP A 436 -20.25 0.32 -8.75
N ARG A 437 -20.57 1.62 -8.87
CA ARG A 437 -20.94 2.22 -10.16
C ARG A 437 -19.76 2.28 -11.14
N GLY A 438 -18.55 2.54 -10.65
CA GLY A 438 -17.32 2.46 -11.46
C GLY A 438 -17.10 1.04 -12.00
N THR A 439 -17.31 0.00 -11.19
CA THR A 439 -17.26 -1.40 -11.66
C THR A 439 -18.37 -1.71 -12.66
N ALA A 440 -19.57 -1.20 -12.45
CA ALA A 440 -20.68 -1.37 -13.40
C ALA A 440 -20.35 -0.72 -14.75
N LEU A 441 -19.68 0.44 -14.77
CA LEU A 441 -19.15 1.05 -15.99
C LEU A 441 -18.21 0.09 -16.74
N LEU A 442 -17.25 -0.49 -16.02
CA LEU A 442 -16.27 -1.40 -16.63
C LEU A 442 -16.94 -2.68 -17.15
N CYS A 443 -17.97 -3.18 -16.45
CA CYS A 443 -18.77 -4.31 -16.94
C CYS A 443 -19.55 -3.93 -18.20
N ALA A 444 -20.17 -2.76 -18.27
CA ALA A 444 -20.87 -2.26 -19.47
C ALA A 444 -19.90 -2.06 -20.65
N ALA A 445 -18.70 -1.55 -20.38
CA ALA A 445 -17.66 -1.44 -21.39
C ALA A 445 -17.17 -2.81 -21.87
N ASP A 446 -17.06 -3.81 -20.97
CA ASP A 446 -16.69 -5.18 -21.31
C ASP A 446 -17.72 -5.83 -22.25
N GLU A 447 -19.01 -5.63 -22.00
CA GLU A 447 -20.09 -6.09 -22.90
C GLU A 447 -19.95 -5.48 -24.30
N LEU A 448 -19.71 -4.18 -24.41
CA LEU A 448 -19.48 -3.50 -25.68
C LEU A 448 -18.21 -3.98 -26.39
N LEU A 449 -17.18 -4.32 -25.63
CA LEU A 449 -15.93 -4.93 -26.14
C LEU A 449 -16.08 -6.41 -26.49
N GLY A 450 -17.25 -7.03 -26.24
CA GLY A 450 -17.46 -8.45 -26.45
C GLY A 450 -16.66 -9.35 -25.53
N GLY A 451 -16.49 -8.97 -24.26
CA GLY A 451 -15.78 -9.72 -23.22
C GLY A 451 -14.26 -9.55 -23.26
N ARG A 452 -13.73 -8.47 -23.81
CA ARG A 452 -12.29 -8.22 -24.00
C ARG A 452 -11.71 -7.13 -23.10
N MET A 453 -12.40 -6.72 -22.06
CA MET A 453 -11.90 -5.67 -21.13
C MET A 453 -10.59 -6.11 -20.46
N ASN A 454 -10.46 -7.37 -20.05
CA ASN A 454 -9.23 -7.87 -19.43
C ASN A 454 -8.04 -7.83 -20.42
N ASP A 455 -8.26 -8.07 -21.71
CA ASP A 455 -7.20 -7.93 -22.74
C ASP A 455 -6.80 -6.47 -22.93
N PHE A 456 -7.77 -5.55 -22.90
CA PHE A 456 -7.50 -4.11 -22.90
C PHE A 456 -6.74 -3.67 -21.65
N LEU A 457 -7.12 -4.14 -20.48
CA LEU A 457 -6.43 -3.80 -19.21
C LEU A 457 -4.98 -4.31 -19.19
N ARG A 458 -4.68 -5.44 -19.85
CA ARG A 458 -3.30 -5.85 -20.08
C ARG A 458 -2.52 -4.84 -20.90
N LEU A 459 -3.09 -4.35 -22.02
CA LEU A 459 -2.47 -3.31 -22.84
C LEU A 459 -2.29 -2.00 -22.06
N TYR A 460 -3.30 -1.60 -21.29
CA TYR A 460 -3.25 -0.40 -20.44
C TYR A 460 -2.10 -0.49 -19.43
N ARG A 461 -1.97 -1.64 -18.75
CA ARG A 461 -0.84 -1.88 -17.85
C ARG A 461 0.50 -1.81 -18.57
N GLU A 462 0.62 -2.43 -19.76
CA GLU A 462 1.88 -2.41 -20.53
C GLU A 462 2.31 -1.01 -20.95
N ARG A 463 1.34 -0.16 -21.32
CA ARG A 463 1.61 1.21 -21.81
C ARG A 463 1.85 2.23 -20.70
N CYS A 464 1.23 2.03 -19.53
CA CYS A 464 1.24 3.00 -18.44
C CYS A 464 2.06 2.55 -17.21
N ALA A 465 2.76 1.41 -17.29
CA ALA A 465 3.51 0.85 -16.16
C ALA A 465 4.53 1.84 -15.59
N PHE A 466 4.52 1.97 -14.26
CA PHE A 466 5.36 2.84 -13.44
C PHE A 466 5.18 4.35 -13.67
N GLY A 467 4.21 4.73 -14.52
CA GLY A 467 3.79 6.10 -14.75
C GLY A 467 2.51 6.48 -14.01
N MET A 468 2.07 7.72 -14.21
CA MET A 468 0.77 8.23 -13.81
C MET A 468 -0.12 8.26 -15.04
N ALA A 469 -1.29 7.60 -15.00
CA ALA A 469 -2.23 7.56 -16.10
C ALA A 469 -3.48 8.38 -15.76
N SER A 470 -3.84 9.31 -16.64
CA SER A 470 -5.06 10.07 -16.53
C SER A 470 -6.28 9.32 -17.12
N ARG A 471 -7.48 9.79 -16.80
CA ARG A 471 -8.71 9.35 -17.49
C ARG A 471 -8.60 9.48 -19.02
N GLN A 472 -7.97 10.55 -19.50
CA GLN A 472 -7.80 10.76 -20.93
C GLN A 472 -6.87 9.73 -21.56
N ASP A 473 -5.79 9.32 -20.86
CA ASP A 473 -4.90 8.25 -21.33
C ASP A 473 -5.66 6.92 -21.43
N PHE A 474 -6.48 6.60 -20.42
CA PHE A 474 -7.31 5.40 -20.42
C PHE A 474 -8.27 5.37 -21.62
N LEU A 475 -9.04 6.46 -21.83
CA LEU A 475 -10.01 6.57 -22.94
C LEU A 475 -9.32 6.57 -24.31
N SER A 476 -8.18 7.24 -24.44
CA SER A 476 -7.42 7.27 -25.69
C SER A 476 -6.92 5.88 -26.07
N LEU A 477 -6.37 5.13 -25.11
CA LEU A 477 -5.94 3.75 -25.32
C LEU A 477 -7.09 2.81 -25.60
N LEU A 478 -8.25 2.99 -24.92
CA LEU A 478 -9.44 2.19 -25.14
C LEU A 478 -10.00 2.41 -26.56
N THR A 479 -9.99 3.64 -27.05
CA THR A 479 -10.36 4.00 -28.41
C THR A 479 -9.38 3.41 -29.43
N GLU A 480 -8.06 3.50 -29.18
CA GLU A 480 -7.03 2.86 -30.03
C GLU A 480 -7.23 1.34 -30.11
N TYR A 481 -7.52 0.70 -28.97
CA TYR A 481 -7.70 -0.75 -28.88
C TYR A 481 -8.97 -1.24 -29.58
N SER A 482 -10.09 -0.55 -29.40
CA SER A 482 -11.41 -1.00 -29.84
C SER A 482 -11.79 -0.49 -31.25
N GLY A 483 -11.29 0.69 -31.62
CA GLY A 483 -11.75 1.45 -32.78
C GLY A 483 -13.06 2.21 -32.55
N GLU A 484 -13.59 2.21 -31.29
CA GLU A 484 -14.87 2.81 -30.90
C GLU A 484 -14.65 3.90 -29.85
N ASP A 485 -15.50 4.92 -29.84
CA ASP A 485 -15.48 5.99 -28.84
C ASP A 485 -16.31 5.63 -27.61
N PHE A 486 -15.64 5.40 -26.50
CA PHE A 486 -16.25 5.09 -25.20
C PHE A 486 -16.54 6.34 -24.35
N THR A 487 -16.15 7.54 -24.79
CA THR A 487 -16.35 8.78 -24.04
C THR A 487 -17.79 8.98 -23.57
N PRO A 488 -18.84 8.77 -24.41
CA PRO A 488 -20.22 8.95 -23.97
C PRO A 488 -20.64 7.99 -22.85
N LEU A 489 -20.16 6.72 -22.87
CA LEU A 489 -20.42 5.76 -21.82
C LEU A 489 -19.77 6.19 -20.50
N PHE A 490 -18.52 6.63 -20.55
CA PHE A 490 -17.79 7.09 -19.36
C PHE A 490 -18.39 8.36 -18.77
N GLU A 491 -18.83 9.31 -19.60
CA GLU A 491 -19.53 10.53 -19.15
C GLU A 491 -20.88 10.19 -18.48
N ASP A 492 -21.63 9.22 -19.01
CA ASP A 492 -22.90 8.80 -18.42
C ASP A 492 -22.72 8.21 -17.02
N TYR A 493 -21.71 7.35 -16.83
CA TYR A 493 -21.47 6.69 -15.55
C TYR A 493 -20.72 7.57 -14.54
N LEU A 494 -19.72 8.35 -14.99
CA LEU A 494 -18.81 9.07 -14.11
C LEU A 494 -19.23 10.51 -13.83
N ASP A 495 -19.88 11.18 -14.78
CA ASP A 495 -20.13 12.62 -14.70
C ASP A 495 -21.63 12.96 -14.57
N THR A 496 -22.52 11.97 -14.76
CA THR A 496 -23.96 12.18 -14.71
C THR A 496 -24.54 11.77 -13.37
N LEU A 497 -25.30 12.68 -12.76
CA LEU A 497 -26.09 12.38 -11.55
C LEU A 497 -27.26 11.45 -11.91
N ILE A 498 -27.49 10.42 -11.10
CA ILE A 498 -28.71 9.62 -11.21
C ILE A 498 -29.85 10.46 -10.65
N THR A 499 -30.76 10.87 -11.54
CA THR A 499 -31.99 11.52 -11.14
C THR A 499 -33.13 10.49 -11.06
N PRO A 500 -34.07 10.64 -10.09
CA PRO A 500 -35.18 9.70 -9.90
C PRO A 500 -36.08 9.60 -11.12
#